data_b1101ad58db5d926a28634fae57083d6
#
_entry.id   b1101ad58db5d926a28634fae57083d6
#
_cell.length_a   1.000
_cell.length_b   1.000
_cell.length_c   1.000
_cell.angle_alpha   90.00
_cell.angle_beta   90.00
_cell.angle_gamma   90.00
#
_symmetry.space_group_name_H-M   'P 1'
#
loop_
_entity.id
_entity.type
_entity.pdbx_description
1 polymer ?
#
loop_
_entity_poly.entity_id
_entity_poly.type
_entity_poly.pdbx_seq_one_letter_code
_entity_poly.pdbx_strand_id
1 'polypeptide(L)'
;MPGIGLLNEKELHASLKQWYGRPRDRFEVPVDGFVIDIVRDDLLIEIQTGNFASIKSKLTNLVHSHQVRLIYPIAQEKWIIRSATDDRGRAIRRKSPKRGRLEDLFWEMVSIPQLLSNRNFSLEVLMIKEEEARRYEGKRQWRRRGWVIEERRLLEVLDQRLLKESADWRGFLPEGLDSFTTRDLATAMDTRRELAQKMAYCLRKGSVIELIGRQGRANLYQVAGA
;
A
#
# COMPACT_ATOMS: atom_id res chain seq x y z
N MET A 1 -19.39 -21.54 0.30
CA MET A 1 -18.08 -21.53 -0.41
C MET A 1 -17.39 -20.22 -0.07
N PRO A 2 -16.30 -20.17 0.69
CA PRO A 2 -15.58 -18.94 0.91
C PRO A 2 -14.97 -18.48 -0.42
N GLY A 3 -15.13 -17.20 -0.73
CA GLY A 3 -14.70 -16.59 -1.99
C GLY A 3 -13.19 -16.74 -2.20
N ILE A 4 -12.82 -17.15 -3.39
CA ILE A 4 -11.45 -17.44 -3.86
C ILE A 4 -10.47 -16.27 -3.65
N GLY A 5 -10.97 -15.03 -3.51
CA GLY A 5 -10.15 -13.83 -3.22
C GLY A 5 -9.57 -13.77 -1.80
N LEU A 6 -10.23 -14.38 -0.82
CA LEU A 6 -9.81 -14.35 0.59
C LEU A 6 -8.64 -15.29 0.90
N LEU A 7 -8.46 -16.36 0.12
CA LEU A 7 -7.35 -17.31 0.29
C LEU A 7 -6.01 -16.71 -0.15
N ASN A 8 -6.00 -15.87 -1.20
CA ASN A 8 -4.78 -15.28 -1.77
C ASN A 8 -4.17 -14.16 -0.91
N GLU A 9 -5.01 -13.38 -0.22
CA GLU A 9 -4.51 -12.39 0.73
C GLU A 9 -3.91 -13.05 1.98
N LYS A 10 -4.47 -14.16 2.40
CA LYS A 10 -4.04 -14.86 3.62
C LYS A 10 -2.59 -15.31 3.57
N GLU A 11 -2.08 -15.81 2.45
CA GLU A 11 -0.71 -16.34 2.41
C GLU A 11 0.35 -15.25 2.41
N LEU A 12 0.20 -14.22 1.57
CA LEU A 12 1.12 -13.06 1.62
C LEU A 12 1.05 -12.36 2.98
N HIS A 13 -0.16 -12.19 3.52
CA HIS A 13 -0.35 -11.61 4.85
C HIS A 13 0.33 -12.46 5.94
N ALA A 14 0.14 -13.78 5.93
CA ALA A 14 0.76 -14.69 6.89
C ALA A 14 2.30 -14.68 6.78
N SER A 15 2.83 -14.69 5.56
CA SER A 15 4.27 -14.61 5.31
C SER A 15 4.88 -13.30 5.81
N LEU A 16 4.18 -12.17 5.58
CA LEU A 16 4.60 -10.86 6.09
C LEU A 16 4.53 -10.80 7.61
N LYS A 17 3.50 -11.37 8.23
CA LYS A 17 3.35 -11.45 9.68
C LYS A 17 4.50 -12.26 10.29
N GLN A 18 4.84 -13.40 9.71
CA GLN A 18 5.97 -14.21 10.14
C GLN A 18 7.31 -13.47 9.97
N TRP A 19 7.51 -12.81 8.83
CA TRP A 19 8.73 -12.06 8.55
C TRP A 19 8.92 -10.85 9.47
N TYR A 20 7.83 -10.13 9.78
CA TYR A 20 7.86 -8.91 10.58
C TYR A 20 7.88 -9.18 12.08
N GLY A 21 7.39 -10.36 12.51
CA GLY A 21 7.31 -10.77 13.90
C GLY A 21 8.68 -10.88 14.56
N ARG A 22 8.74 -10.52 15.85
CA ARG A 22 9.93 -10.57 16.71
C ARG A 22 9.70 -11.45 17.93
N PRO A 23 10.74 -11.95 18.58
CA PRO A 23 10.60 -12.57 19.90
C PRO A 23 9.87 -11.62 20.86
N ARG A 24 8.90 -12.16 21.63
CA ARG A 24 8.01 -11.46 22.56
C ARG A 24 6.84 -10.70 21.92
N ASP A 25 6.73 -10.61 20.60
CA ASP A 25 5.50 -10.11 19.98
C ASP A 25 4.33 -11.04 20.32
N ARG A 26 3.15 -10.46 20.52
CA ARG A 26 1.89 -11.19 20.67
C ARG A 26 1.11 -11.08 19.38
N PHE A 27 0.54 -12.18 18.92
CA PHE A 27 -0.17 -12.27 17.66
C PHE A 27 -1.66 -12.44 17.87
N GLU A 28 -2.47 -11.92 16.94
CA GLU A 28 -3.94 -12.04 16.93
C GLU A 28 -4.56 -11.60 18.27
N VAL A 29 -4.15 -10.46 18.79
CA VAL A 29 -4.57 -9.97 20.10
C VAL A 29 -5.85 -9.13 19.99
N PRO A 30 -6.90 -9.42 20.76
CA PRO A 30 -8.08 -8.56 20.81
C PRO A 30 -7.76 -7.26 21.57
N VAL A 31 -8.02 -6.10 20.92
CA VAL A 31 -7.88 -4.76 21.50
C VAL A 31 -9.07 -3.92 21.04
N ASP A 32 -9.81 -3.31 21.95
CA ASP A 32 -10.95 -2.41 21.68
C ASP A 32 -11.98 -2.97 20.67
N GLY A 33 -12.25 -4.29 20.77
CA GLY A 33 -13.19 -4.98 19.88
C GLY A 33 -12.64 -5.35 18.50
N PHE A 34 -11.36 -5.12 18.26
CA PHE A 34 -10.67 -5.52 17.03
C PHE A 34 -9.60 -6.57 17.33
N VAL A 35 -9.33 -7.46 16.38
CA VAL A 35 -8.19 -8.38 16.44
C VAL A 35 -7.00 -7.73 15.76
N ILE A 36 -5.88 -7.58 16.46
CA ILE A 36 -4.65 -6.94 15.99
C ILE A 36 -3.66 -8.02 15.55
N ASP A 37 -3.08 -7.86 14.37
CA ASP A 37 -2.15 -8.85 13.81
C ASP A 37 -0.95 -9.10 14.71
N ILE A 38 -0.28 -8.02 15.18
CA ILE A 38 0.89 -8.09 16.06
C ILE A 38 0.81 -6.97 17.10
N VAL A 39 1.03 -7.31 18.35
CA VAL A 39 1.22 -6.33 19.43
C VAL A 39 2.66 -6.45 19.96
N ARG A 40 3.40 -5.35 19.82
CA ARG A 40 4.79 -5.20 20.22
C ARG A 40 4.87 -4.10 21.27
N ASP A 41 5.08 -4.47 22.54
CA ASP A 41 4.96 -3.55 23.67
C ASP A 41 3.62 -2.79 23.59
N ASP A 42 3.64 -1.46 23.45
CA ASP A 42 2.45 -0.61 23.31
C ASP A 42 2.08 -0.29 21.86
N LEU A 43 2.81 -0.85 20.87
CA LEU A 43 2.59 -0.62 19.45
C LEU A 43 1.66 -1.68 18.86
N LEU A 44 0.53 -1.23 18.33
CA LEU A 44 -0.38 -2.08 17.55
C LEU A 44 0.07 -2.08 16.09
N ILE A 45 0.28 -3.25 15.52
CA ILE A 45 0.79 -3.43 14.15
C ILE A 45 -0.24 -4.20 13.34
N GLU A 46 -0.67 -3.61 12.23
CA GLU A 46 -1.59 -4.17 11.27
C GLU A 46 -0.89 -4.39 9.93
N ILE A 47 -1.16 -5.50 9.30
CA ILE A 47 -0.62 -5.84 7.98
C ILE A 47 -1.76 -5.80 6.96
N GLN A 48 -1.66 -4.92 5.97
CA GLN A 48 -2.70 -4.78 4.96
C GLN A 48 -2.10 -4.84 3.55
N THR A 49 -2.48 -5.85 2.79
CA THR A 49 -1.91 -6.07 1.44
C THR A 49 -2.63 -5.29 0.33
N GLY A 50 -3.65 -4.51 0.68
CA GLY A 50 -4.45 -3.64 -0.20
C GLY A 50 -5.77 -3.26 0.44
N ASN A 51 -6.60 -2.44 -0.25
CA ASN A 51 -7.94 -2.04 0.20
C ASN A 51 -7.98 -1.42 1.60
N PHE A 52 -7.26 -0.29 1.78
CA PHE A 52 -7.24 0.44 3.06
C PHE A 52 -8.64 0.92 3.50
N ALA A 53 -9.57 1.05 2.56
CA ALA A 53 -10.95 1.39 2.88
C ALA A 53 -11.60 0.38 3.84
N SER A 54 -11.26 -0.92 3.73
CA SER A 54 -11.84 -1.98 4.56
C SER A 54 -11.43 -1.90 6.03
N ILE A 55 -10.26 -1.33 6.33
CA ILE A 55 -9.73 -1.19 7.70
C ILE A 55 -9.79 0.24 8.23
N LYS A 56 -10.40 1.17 7.47
CA LYS A 56 -10.49 2.59 7.83
C LYS A 56 -11.09 2.81 9.22
N SER A 57 -12.24 2.19 9.50
CA SER A 57 -12.91 2.32 10.81
C SER A 57 -12.03 1.81 11.94
N LYS A 58 -11.43 0.63 11.77
CA LYS A 58 -10.50 0.05 12.74
C LYS A 58 -9.34 1.01 13.05
N LEU A 59 -8.61 1.46 12.03
CA LEU A 59 -7.49 2.36 12.21
C LEU A 59 -7.92 3.68 12.84
N THR A 60 -9.02 4.29 12.38
CA THR A 60 -9.51 5.56 12.92
C THR A 60 -9.85 5.44 14.41
N ASN A 61 -10.46 4.35 14.84
CA ASN A 61 -10.76 4.13 16.26
C ASN A 61 -9.49 3.91 17.10
N LEU A 62 -8.60 3.03 16.64
CA LEU A 62 -7.41 2.66 17.41
C LEU A 62 -6.44 3.83 17.62
N VAL A 63 -6.25 4.71 16.63
CA VAL A 63 -5.32 5.86 16.77
C VAL A 63 -5.76 6.92 17.78
N HIS A 64 -6.99 6.85 18.30
CA HIS A 64 -7.42 7.74 19.39
C HIS A 64 -6.68 7.45 20.71
N SER A 65 -6.36 6.18 20.95
CA SER A 65 -5.81 5.73 22.25
C SER A 65 -4.50 4.96 22.16
N HIS A 66 -4.13 4.50 20.96
CA HIS A 66 -2.97 3.62 20.76
C HIS A 66 -2.04 4.13 19.68
N GLN A 67 -0.74 3.80 19.82
CA GLN A 67 0.21 3.89 18.71
C GLN A 67 -0.09 2.76 17.72
N VAL A 68 -0.34 3.11 16.46
CA VAL A 68 -0.70 2.15 15.41
C VAL A 68 0.29 2.23 14.26
N ARG A 69 0.79 1.10 13.83
CA ARG A 69 1.60 0.96 12.62
C ARG A 69 0.89 0.10 11.60
N LEU A 70 0.67 0.66 10.42
CA LEU A 70 0.19 -0.07 9.26
C LEU A 70 1.36 -0.53 8.42
N ILE A 71 1.45 -1.83 8.15
CA ILE A 71 2.45 -2.43 7.24
C ILE A 71 1.79 -2.63 5.88
N TYR A 72 2.42 -2.09 4.84
CA TYR A 72 1.90 -2.20 3.47
C TYR A 72 2.97 -2.68 2.49
N PRO A 73 2.80 -3.86 1.86
CA PRO A 73 3.72 -4.35 0.86
C PRO A 73 3.44 -3.77 -0.52
N ILE A 74 4.49 -3.31 -1.20
CA ILE A 74 4.46 -2.93 -2.61
C ILE A 74 5.38 -3.86 -3.39
N ALA A 75 4.84 -4.56 -4.39
CA ALA A 75 5.61 -5.46 -5.23
C ALA A 75 6.53 -4.69 -6.19
N GLN A 76 7.76 -4.40 -5.76
CA GLN A 76 8.80 -3.83 -6.61
C GLN A 76 9.22 -4.81 -7.70
N GLU A 77 9.28 -6.10 -7.36
CA GLU A 77 9.48 -7.18 -8.31
C GLU A 77 8.41 -8.23 -8.17
N LYS A 78 7.89 -8.71 -9.29
CA LYS A 78 6.87 -9.73 -9.32
C LYS A 78 7.20 -10.84 -10.31
N TRP A 79 7.11 -12.09 -9.83
CA TRP A 79 7.10 -13.27 -10.66
C TRP A 79 5.68 -13.78 -10.82
N ILE A 80 5.33 -14.21 -12.01
CA ILE A 80 4.01 -14.76 -12.33
C ILE A 80 4.20 -16.22 -12.72
N ILE A 81 3.58 -17.12 -11.96
CA ILE A 81 3.44 -18.53 -12.31
C ILE A 81 2.05 -18.73 -12.89
N ARG A 82 1.98 -19.32 -14.05
CA ARG A 82 0.73 -19.80 -14.65
C ARG A 82 0.71 -21.32 -14.59
N SER A 83 -0.30 -21.87 -13.92
CA SER A 83 -0.54 -23.31 -13.96
C SER A 83 -0.81 -23.76 -15.39
N ALA A 84 -0.50 -25.01 -15.69
CA ALA A 84 -0.88 -25.61 -16.95
C ALA A 84 -2.40 -25.49 -17.18
N THR A 85 -2.79 -25.27 -18.42
CA THR A 85 -4.22 -25.19 -18.81
C THR A 85 -4.82 -26.58 -19.09
N ASP A 86 -3.97 -27.59 -19.15
CA ASP A 86 -4.31 -29.00 -19.35
C ASP A 86 -3.30 -29.90 -18.61
N ASP A 87 -3.61 -31.21 -18.50
CA ASP A 87 -2.77 -32.21 -17.82
C ASP A 87 -1.40 -32.46 -18.48
N ARG A 88 -1.15 -31.90 -19.65
CA ARG A 88 0.10 -32.07 -20.44
C ARG A 88 0.96 -30.81 -20.46
N GLY A 89 0.43 -29.68 -19.98
CA GLY A 89 1.12 -28.40 -19.98
C GLY A 89 2.13 -28.29 -18.83
N ARG A 90 3.17 -27.47 -19.03
CA ARG A 90 4.12 -27.11 -17.97
C ARG A 90 3.72 -25.76 -17.37
N ALA A 91 3.87 -25.61 -16.06
CA ALA A 91 3.75 -24.30 -15.42
C ALA A 91 4.83 -23.35 -16.00
N ILE A 92 4.41 -22.15 -16.34
CA ILE A 92 5.30 -21.12 -16.89
C ILE A 92 5.53 -20.09 -15.81
N ARG A 93 6.81 -19.89 -15.45
CA ARG A 93 7.27 -18.84 -14.54
C ARG A 93 7.94 -17.73 -15.33
N ARG A 94 7.46 -16.48 -15.17
CA ARG A 94 8.06 -15.32 -15.84
C ARG A 94 8.07 -14.09 -14.94
N LYS A 95 9.06 -13.23 -15.11
CA LYS A 95 9.10 -11.93 -14.43
C LYS A 95 8.06 -10.98 -15.05
N SER A 96 7.31 -10.28 -14.23
CA SER A 96 6.41 -9.22 -14.65
C SER A 96 7.22 -7.99 -15.07
N PRO A 97 6.87 -7.31 -16.18
CA PRO A 97 7.49 -6.03 -16.52
C PRO A 97 7.04 -4.89 -15.60
N LYS A 98 5.90 -5.06 -14.91
CA LYS A 98 5.38 -4.05 -13.98
C LYS A 98 6.21 -4.05 -12.71
N ARG A 99 6.73 -2.88 -12.34
CA ARG A 99 7.41 -2.63 -11.06
C ARG A 99 6.58 -1.67 -10.24
N GLY A 100 6.35 -2.01 -8.97
CA GLY A 100 5.77 -1.11 -8.00
C GLY A 100 6.80 -0.06 -7.58
N ARG A 101 6.33 1.15 -7.33
CA ARG A 101 7.10 2.29 -6.82
C ARG A 101 6.54 2.70 -5.47
N LEU A 102 7.35 3.36 -4.64
CA LEU A 102 6.92 3.78 -3.32
C LEU A 102 5.66 4.68 -3.37
N GLU A 103 5.55 5.52 -4.39
CA GLU A 103 4.41 6.41 -4.61
C GLU A 103 3.09 5.66 -4.89
N ASP A 104 3.16 4.39 -5.29
CA ASP A 104 1.95 3.58 -5.50
C ASP A 104 1.12 3.42 -4.21
N LEU A 105 1.70 3.69 -3.04
CA LEU A 105 0.96 3.72 -1.77
C LEU A 105 -0.23 4.67 -1.80
N PHE A 106 -0.15 5.77 -2.56
CA PHE A 106 -1.21 6.77 -2.61
C PHE A 106 -2.49 6.29 -3.31
N TRP A 107 -2.45 5.16 -4.04
CA TRP A 107 -3.66 4.51 -4.54
C TRP A 107 -4.55 4.03 -3.39
N GLU A 108 -3.97 3.64 -2.26
CA GLU A 108 -4.66 3.15 -1.07
C GLU A 108 -4.88 4.27 -0.03
N MET A 109 -3.88 5.16 0.16
CA MET A 109 -3.90 6.25 1.15
C MET A 109 -5.05 7.23 0.97
N VAL A 110 -5.62 7.36 -0.24
CA VAL A 110 -6.82 8.18 -0.49
C VAL A 110 -8.02 7.78 0.36
N SER A 111 -8.04 6.56 0.89
CA SER A 111 -9.10 6.05 1.77
C SER A 111 -8.95 6.53 3.22
N ILE A 112 -7.73 6.85 3.66
CA ILE A 112 -7.38 7.21 5.04
C ILE A 112 -6.46 8.44 5.12
N PRO A 113 -6.64 9.49 4.30
CA PRO A 113 -5.68 10.59 4.17
C PRO A 113 -5.51 11.41 5.44
N GLN A 114 -6.52 11.41 6.32
CA GLN A 114 -6.47 12.11 7.61
C GLN A 114 -5.47 11.50 8.60
N LEU A 115 -5.04 10.25 8.37
CA LEU A 115 -4.08 9.59 9.26
C LEU A 115 -2.64 10.09 9.05
N LEU A 116 -2.34 10.76 7.92
CA LEU A 116 -1.00 11.28 7.65
C LEU A 116 -0.52 12.29 8.72
N SER A 117 -1.43 13.05 9.31
CA SER A 117 -1.14 14.04 10.35
C SER A 117 -1.40 13.53 11.77
N ASN A 118 -1.81 12.27 11.93
CA ASN A 118 -2.11 11.72 13.25
C ASN A 118 -0.81 11.21 13.91
N ARG A 119 -0.45 11.79 15.06
CA ARG A 119 0.77 11.45 15.81
C ARG A 119 0.85 10.00 16.29
N ASN A 120 -0.30 9.34 16.41
CA ASN A 120 -0.40 7.94 16.84
C ASN A 120 -0.38 6.97 15.65
N PHE A 121 -0.29 7.46 14.42
CA PHE A 121 -0.24 6.65 13.21
C PHE A 121 1.14 6.64 12.59
N SER A 122 1.58 5.50 12.14
CA SER A 122 2.72 5.35 11.23
C SER A 122 2.40 4.33 10.14
N LEU A 123 2.95 4.55 8.95
CA LEU A 123 2.87 3.62 7.83
C LEU A 123 4.27 3.12 7.51
N GLU A 124 4.47 1.81 7.48
CA GLU A 124 5.71 1.22 7.01
C GLU A 124 5.47 0.49 5.70
N VAL A 125 6.09 1.00 4.64
CA VAL A 125 6.02 0.39 3.32
C VAL A 125 7.16 -0.62 3.18
N LEU A 126 6.82 -1.84 2.81
CA LEU A 126 7.79 -2.88 2.47
C LEU A 126 7.84 -3.02 0.95
N MET A 127 8.98 -2.67 0.34
CA MET A 127 9.22 -2.95 -1.06
C MET A 127 9.59 -4.42 -1.20
N ILE A 128 8.74 -5.21 -1.84
CA ILE A 128 8.88 -6.67 -1.84
C ILE A 128 9.11 -7.23 -3.23
N LYS A 129 9.72 -8.41 -3.23
CA LYS A 129 9.68 -9.35 -4.34
C LYS A 129 8.65 -10.42 -4.03
N GLU A 130 7.66 -10.55 -4.90
CA GLU A 130 6.56 -11.51 -4.71
C GLU A 130 6.44 -12.47 -5.88
N GLU A 131 5.86 -13.63 -5.61
CA GLU A 131 5.43 -14.58 -6.60
C GLU A 131 3.91 -14.69 -6.58
N GLU A 132 3.29 -14.59 -7.76
CA GLU A 132 1.84 -14.66 -7.95
C GLU A 132 1.51 -15.87 -8.79
N ALA A 133 0.93 -16.89 -8.16
CA ALA A 133 0.39 -18.05 -8.85
C ALA A 133 -0.99 -17.72 -9.44
N ARG A 134 -1.19 -18.09 -10.70
CA ARG A 134 -2.44 -17.88 -11.44
C ARG A 134 -2.95 -19.17 -12.00
N ARG A 135 -4.27 -19.39 -11.81
CA ARG A 135 -5.02 -20.49 -12.39
C ARG A 135 -5.94 -19.97 -13.49
N TYR A 136 -6.15 -20.76 -14.52
CA TYR A 136 -7.10 -20.44 -15.59
C TYR A 136 -8.51 -20.92 -15.23
N GLU A 137 -9.49 -19.99 -15.18
CA GLU A 137 -10.91 -20.30 -14.91
C GLU A 137 -11.84 -20.08 -16.10
N GLY A 138 -11.28 -19.86 -17.30
CA GLY A 138 -12.07 -19.68 -18.50
C GLY A 138 -12.60 -18.27 -18.72
N LYS A 139 -13.49 -18.09 -19.70
CA LYS A 139 -13.91 -16.80 -20.24
C LYS A 139 -14.70 -15.88 -19.26
N ARG A 140 -15.18 -16.39 -18.14
CA ARG A 140 -15.93 -15.58 -17.16
C ARG A 140 -15.14 -14.41 -16.57
N GLN A 141 -13.82 -14.46 -16.62
CA GLN A 141 -12.91 -13.42 -16.10
C GLN A 141 -12.32 -12.56 -17.22
N TRP A 142 -13.18 -11.79 -17.95
CA TRP A 142 -12.78 -11.02 -19.12
C TRP A 142 -11.63 -10.02 -18.88
N ARG A 143 -11.59 -9.34 -17.70
CA ARG A 143 -10.55 -8.35 -17.36
C ARG A 143 -9.13 -8.94 -17.29
N ARG A 144 -8.99 -10.21 -16.96
CA ARG A 144 -7.70 -10.92 -16.84
C ARG A 144 -7.58 -12.05 -17.86
N ARG A 145 -8.39 -12.02 -18.92
CA ARG A 145 -8.40 -13.04 -19.98
C ARG A 145 -8.56 -14.46 -19.42
N GLY A 146 -9.39 -14.64 -18.40
CA GLY A 146 -9.67 -15.93 -17.78
C GLY A 146 -8.71 -16.37 -16.68
N TRP A 147 -7.68 -15.60 -16.37
CA TRP A 147 -6.74 -15.92 -15.30
C TRP A 147 -7.18 -15.30 -13.97
N VAL A 148 -7.17 -16.09 -12.89
CA VAL A 148 -7.38 -15.64 -11.52
C VAL A 148 -6.11 -15.82 -10.72
N ILE A 149 -5.89 -14.92 -9.77
CA ILE A 149 -4.82 -15.05 -8.79
C ILE A 149 -5.26 -16.11 -7.79
N GLU A 150 -4.51 -17.16 -7.67
CA GLU A 150 -4.74 -18.25 -6.73
C GLU A 150 -4.00 -18.01 -5.43
N GLU A 151 -2.75 -17.54 -5.55
CA GLU A 151 -1.86 -17.38 -4.43
C GLU A 151 -0.87 -16.24 -4.66
N ARG A 152 -0.45 -15.58 -3.58
CA ARG A 152 0.65 -14.60 -3.58
C ARG A 152 1.60 -14.97 -2.45
N ARG A 153 2.89 -15.08 -2.76
CA ARG A 153 3.95 -15.44 -1.81
C ARG A 153 4.98 -14.35 -1.70
N LEU A 154 5.40 -14.07 -0.48
CA LEU A 154 6.58 -13.25 -0.23
C LEU A 154 7.82 -14.06 -0.61
N LEU A 155 8.67 -13.51 -1.49
CA LEU A 155 9.98 -14.09 -1.79
C LEU A 155 11.08 -13.39 -1.00
N GLU A 156 11.02 -12.04 -0.93
CA GLU A 156 12.05 -11.23 -0.32
C GLU A 156 11.51 -9.84 0.03
N VAL A 157 11.97 -9.25 1.13
CA VAL A 157 11.80 -7.83 1.41
C VAL A 157 13.07 -7.12 0.95
N LEU A 158 12.93 -6.25 -0.05
CA LEU A 158 14.04 -5.57 -0.72
C LEU A 158 14.43 -4.28 -0.03
N ASP A 159 13.43 -3.55 0.50
CA ASP A 159 13.62 -2.27 1.18
C ASP A 159 12.44 -1.99 2.11
N GLN A 160 12.63 -1.10 3.09
CA GLN A 160 11.65 -0.70 4.08
C GLN A 160 11.67 0.82 4.23
N ARG A 161 10.49 1.43 4.25
CA ARG A 161 10.35 2.87 4.48
C ARG A 161 9.30 3.15 5.54
N LEU A 162 9.72 3.65 6.69
CA LEU A 162 8.82 4.12 7.74
C LEU A 162 8.42 5.57 7.46
N LEU A 163 7.12 5.84 7.49
CA LEU A 163 6.50 7.15 7.32
C LEU A 163 5.71 7.47 8.59
N LYS A 164 6.18 8.43 9.36
CA LYS A 164 5.58 8.80 10.64
C LYS A 164 5.40 10.31 10.76
N GLU A 165 6.42 11.06 10.36
CA GLU A 165 6.46 12.50 10.54
C GLU A 165 6.18 13.26 9.23
N SER A 166 5.82 14.53 9.34
CA SER A 166 5.57 15.38 8.16
C SER A 166 6.76 15.40 7.19
N ALA A 167 7.99 15.34 7.71
CA ALA A 167 9.21 15.30 6.91
C ALA A 167 9.28 14.04 6.01
N ASP A 168 8.82 12.89 6.51
CA ASP A 168 8.80 11.65 5.74
C ASP A 168 7.86 11.76 4.53
N TRP A 169 6.71 12.42 4.72
CA TRP A 169 5.74 12.66 3.66
C TRP A 169 6.20 13.75 2.67
N ARG A 170 6.97 14.74 3.13
CA ARG A 170 7.61 15.72 2.25
C ARG A 170 8.60 15.06 1.29
N GLY A 171 9.27 13.99 1.72
CA GLY A 171 10.20 13.21 0.90
C GLY A 171 9.61 12.61 -0.37
N PHE A 172 8.28 12.65 -0.54
CA PHE A 172 7.62 12.29 -1.81
C PHE A 172 7.57 13.44 -2.81
N LEU A 173 7.86 14.67 -2.39
CA LEU A 173 7.85 15.81 -3.30
C LEU A 173 9.24 15.98 -3.91
N PRO A 174 9.35 16.16 -5.23
CA PRO A 174 10.62 16.47 -5.88
C PRO A 174 11.21 17.77 -5.34
N GLU A 175 12.54 17.80 -5.21
CA GLU A 175 13.26 19.01 -4.84
C GLU A 175 13.03 20.13 -5.87
N GLY A 176 12.98 21.38 -5.41
CA GLY A 176 12.80 22.55 -6.27
C GLY A 176 11.36 22.81 -6.75
N LEU A 177 10.38 22.07 -6.23
CA LEU A 177 8.96 22.34 -6.47
C LEU A 177 8.40 23.28 -5.37
N ASP A 178 8.65 24.59 -5.49
CA ASP A 178 8.15 25.58 -4.53
C ASP A 178 6.63 25.74 -4.62
N SER A 179 6.12 25.91 -5.85
CA SER A 179 4.69 25.92 -6.15
C SER A 179 4.39 25.07 -7.39
N PHE A 180 3.33 24.28 -7.36
CA PHE A 180 3.05 23.31 -8.42
C PHE A 180 1.58 22.97 -8.55
N THR A 181 1.21 22.59 -9.76
CA THR A 181 -0.06 21.88 -10.04
C THR A 181 0.15 20.38 -9.99
N THR A 182 -0.96 19.61 -9.99
CA THR A 182 -0.87 18.14 -10.11
C THR A 182 -0.28 17.68 -11.45
N ARG A 183 -0.26 18.55 -12.47
CA ARG A 183 0.40 18.28 -13.76
C ARG A 183 1.91 18.38 -13.62
N ASP A 184 2.38 19.44 -12.94
CA ASP A 184 3.81 19.65 -12.69
C ASP A 184 4.38 18.52 -11.83
N LEU A 185 3.65 18.14 -10.78
CA LEU A 185 4.00 17.00 -9.93
C LEU A 185 4.08 15.69 -10.74
N ALA A 186 3.10 15.43 -11.63
CA ALA A 186 3.11 14.23 -12.46
C ALA A 186 4.32 14.18 -13.40
N THR A 187 4.68 15.34 -13.98
CA THR A 187 5.84 15.47 -14.87
C THR A 187 7.15 15.28 -14.13
N ALA A 188 7.32 15.96 -12.99
CA ALA A 188 8.55 15.89 -12.18
C ALA A 188 8.81 14.48 -11.63
N MET A 189 7.75 13.71 -11.33
CA MET A 189 7.86 12.35 -10.80
C MET A 189 7.82 11.26 -11.88
N ASP A 190 7.69 11.61 -13.15
CA ASP A 190 7.46 10.67 -14.25
C ASP A 190 6.36 9.65 -13.89
N THR A 191 5.18 10.18 -13.52
CA THR A 191 4.05 9.36 -13.10
C THR A 191 2.75 9.76 -13.77
N ARG A 192 1.71 8.93 -13.62
CA ARG A 192 0.38 9.23 -14.14
C ARG A 192 -0.25 10.39 -13.37
N ARG A 193 -0.90 11.29 -14.09
CA ARG A 193 -1.63 12.43 -13.49
C ARG A 193 -2.61 12.00 -12.39
N GLU A 194 -3.28 10.87 -12.58
CA GLU A 194 -4.22 10.34 -11.58
C GLU A 194 -3.52 10.03 -10.24
N LEU A 195 -2.31 9.45 -10.28
CA LEU A 195 -1.53 9.21 -9.07
C LEU A 195 -1.09 10.53 -8.42
N ALA A 196 -0.58 11.47 -9.20
CA ALA A 196 -0.22 12.81 -8.72
C ALA A 196 -1.41 13.56 -8.08
N GLN A 197 -2.63 13.38 -8.61
CA GLN A 197 -3.86 13.93 -8.01
C GLN A 197 -4.15 13.30 -6.65
N LYS A 198 -4.00 11.97 -6.51
CA LYS A 198 -4.18 11.25 -5.25
C LYS A 198 -3.10 11.67 -4.23
N MET A 199 -1.86 11.81 -4.67
CA MET A 199 -0.76 12.31 -3.84
C MET A 199 -1.08 13.72 -3.32
N ALA A 200 -1.39 14.67 -4.19
CA ALA A 200 -1.71 16.04 -3.79
C ALA A 200 -2.92 16.08 -2.84
N TYR A 201 -3.95 15.25 -3.08
CA TYR A 201 -5.08 15.14 -2.17
C TYR A 201 -4.66 14.65 -0.78
N CYS A 202 -3.89 13.57 -0.70
CA CYS A 202 -3.43 13.00 0.57
C CYS A 202 -2.49 13.96 1.31
N LEU A 203 -1.47 14.49 0.62
CA LEU A 203 -0.50 15.40 1.21
C LEU A 203 -1.15 16.70 1.72
N ARG A 204 -2.18 17.22 1.02
CA ARG A 204 -2.96 18.36 1.48
C ARG A 204 -3.78 18.01 2.72
N LYS A 205 -4.42 16.86 2.76
CA LYS A 205 -5.17 16.39 3.94
C LYS A 205 -4.27 16.13 5.15
N GLY A 206 -3.02 15.71 4.90
CA GLY A 206 -1.99 15.56 5.91
C GLY A 206 -1.23 16.85 6.27
N SER A 207 -1.67 18.00 5.75
CA SER A 207 -1.03 19.32 6.00
C SER A 207 0.46 19.38 5.59
N VAL A 208 0.86 18.54 4.62
CA VAL A 208 2.22 18.56 4.04
C VAL A 208 2.33 19.62 2.95
N ILE A 209 1.24 19.83 2.22
CA ILE A 209 1.09 20.89 1.22
C ILE A 209 -0.20 21.67 1.47
N GLU A 210 -0.24 22.90 1.02
CA GLU A 210 -1.40 23.78 1.08
C GLU A 210 -1.84 24.26 -0.30
N LEU A 211 -3.12 24.59 -0.42
CA LEU A 211 -3.69 25.17 -1.63
C LEU A 211 -3.53 26.69 -1.55
N ILE A 212 -2.71 27.27 -2.43
CA ILE A 212 -2.41 28.71 -2.44
C ILE A 212 -3.20 29.47 -3.51
N GLY A 213 -3.86 28.76 -4.43
CA GLY A 213 -4.62 29.43 -5.50
C GLY A 213 -4.93 28.53 -6.67
N ARG A 214 -4.97 29.13 -7.85
CA ARG A 214 -5.19 28.43 -9.12
C ARG A 214 -4.26 28.97 -10.20
N GLN A 215 -3.81 28.07 -11.06
CA GLN A 215 -3.13 28.36 -12.33
C GLN A 215 -4.06 27.91 -13.46
N GLY A 216 -4.75 28.88 -14.08
CA GLY A 216 -5.83 28.59 -14.99
C GLY A 216 -6.97 27.78 -14.31
N ARG A 217 -7.25 26.57 -14.80
CA ARG A 217 -8.26 25.68 -14.19
C ARG A 217 -7.69 24.72 -13.15
N ALA A 218 -6.37 24.67 -12.97
CA ALA A 218 -5.71 23.75 -12.05
C ALA A 218 -5.53 24.40 -10.68
N ASN A 219 -5.63 23.61 -9.63
CA ASN A 219 -5.24 24.01 -8.28
C ASN A 219 -3.71 24.18 -8.21
N LEU A 220 -3.26 25.23 -7.55
CA LEU A 220 -1.86 25.53 -7.28
C LEU A 220 -1.56 25.23 -5.82
N TYR A 221 -0.56 24.42 -5.58
CA TYR A 221 -0.13 23.97 -4.26
C TYR A 221 1.27 24.48 -3.94
N GLN A 222 1.56 24.58 -2.65
CA GLN A 222 2.87 24.89 -2.09
C GLN A 222 3.19 23.92 -0.95
N VAL A 223 4.45 23.71 -0.63
CA VAL A 223 4.87 22.94 0.55
C VAL A 223 4.53 23.75 1.79
N ALA A 224 3.86 23.11 2.76
CA ALA A 224 3.45 23.81 3.98
C ALA A 224 4.67 24.20 4.84
N GLY A 225 4.69 25.47 5.27
CA GLY A 225 5.79 26.02 6.09
C GLY A 225 7.10 26.22 5.33
N ALA A 226 7.03 26.41 4.00
CA ALA A 226 8.15 26.87 3.18
C ALA A 226 8.24 28.39 3.20
#